data_1dafa820a0318406c5f1228524bc0714
#
_entry.id   1dafa820a0318406c5f1228524bc0714
#
_cell.length_a   1.000
_cell.length_b   1.000
_cell.length_c   1.000
_cell.angle_alpha   90.00
_cell.angle_beta   90.00
_cell.angle_gamma   90.00
#
_symmetry.space_group_name_H-M   'P 1'
#
loop_
_entity.id
_entity.type
_entity.pdbx_description
1 polymer ?
#
loop_
_entity_poly.entity_id
_entity_poly.type
_entity_poly.pdbx_seq_one_letter_code
_entity_poly.pdbx_strand_id
1 'polypeptide(L)'
;DEELLMGDTLSDASEDSRPRRPETTEVVARFCTAGHPNPRERSRCFVCGEPVTGEPRSTERPQLGWLKVPHVEPIPLLESMIIGRHPSADALCLPEPPKLLALQYRHVSGNHLAILLDGWRVLALDLASRNGTCVRRRAKPPVRLPQRPITLLPGDVIDLGHDLLLHLDRIP
;
A
#
# COMPACT_ATOMS: atom_id res chain seq x y z
N ASP A 1 -34.90 23.02 28.57
CA ASP A 1 -34.49 21.64 28.85
C ASP A 1 -34.77 20.77 27.65
N GLU A 2 -35.98 20.85 27.13
CA GLU A 2 -36.36 20.07 25.97
C GLU A 2 -35.58 20.47 24.73
N GLU A 3 -35.28 21.75 24.61
CA GLU A 3 -34.51 22.23 23.47
C GLU A 3 -33.10 21.63 23.43
N LEU A 4 -32.48 21.47 24.59
CA LEU A 4 -31.16 20.85 24.67
C LEU A 4 -31.17 19.41 24.22
N LEU A 5 -32.20 18.68 24.62
CA LEU A 5 -32.33 17.28 24.22
C LEU A 5 -32.53 17.12 22.74
N MET A 6 -33.29 18.00 22.12
CA MET A 6 -33.51 17.98 20.70
C MET A 6 -32.23 18.33 19.94
N GLY A 7 -31.47 19.26 20.47
CA GLY A 7 -30.19 19.61 19.88
C GLY A 7 -29.22 18.45 19.86
N ASP A 8 -29.14 17.73 20.95
CA ASP A 8 -28.25 16.57 21.03
C ASP A 8 -28.66 15.49 20.04
N THR A 9 -29.95 15.23 19.94
CA THR A 9 -30.47 14.23 19.01
C THR A 9 -30.14 14.60 17.56
N LEU A 10 -30.28 15.86 17.22
CA LEU A 10 -29.97 16.31 15.88
C LEU A 10 -28.49 16.18 15.57
N SER A 11 -27.62 16.44 16.53
CA SER A 11 -26.19 16.28 16.34
C SER A 11 -25.82 14.83 16.03
N ASP A 12 -26.40 13.92 16.77
CA ASP A 12 -26.15 12.49 16.56
C ASP A 12 -26.64 12.05 15.18
N ALA A 13 -27.81 12.50 14.79
CA ALA A 13 -28.35 12.16 13.49
C ALA A 13 -27.45 12.68 12.36
N SER A 14 -26.89 13.87 12.53
CA SER A 14 -26.04 14.44 11.50
C SER A 14 -24.73 13.69 11.37
N GLU A 15 -24.23 13.13 12.45
CA GLU A 15 -23.02 12.30 12.37
C GLU A 15 -23.28 11.01 11.61
N ASP A 16 -24.39 10.38 11.87
CA ASP A 16 -24.75 9.14 11.19
C ASP A 16 -24.97 9.34 9.70
N SER A 17 -25.39 10.53 9.30
CA SER A 17 -25.66 10.82 7.90
C SER A 17 -24.43 11.21 7.11
N ARG A 18 -23.27 11.35 7.75
CA ARG A 18 -22.03 11.64 7.03
C ARG A 18 -21.74 10.55 6.03
N PRO A 19 -21.42 10.91 4.78
CA PRO A 19 -20.97 9.90 3.84
C PRO A 19 -19.73 9.23 4.42
N ARG A 20 -19.79 7.94 4.57
CA ARG A 20 -18.62 7.17 4.98
C ARG A 20 -17.53 7.42 3.94
N ARG A 21 -16.31 7.64 4.41
CA ARG A 21 -15.16 7.60 3.50
C ARG A 21 -15.24 6.29 2.73
N PRO A 22 -15.04 6.31 1.42
CA PRO A 22 -14.93 5.06 0.68
C PRO A 22 -13.91 4.21 1.42
N GLU A 23 -14.28 2.98 1.70
CA GLU A 23 -13.36 2.07 2.35
C GLU A 23 -12.11 2.02 1.50
N THR A 24 -10.95 2.17 2.14
CA THR A 24 -9.66 2.23 1.46
C THR A 24 -9.37 0.98 0.65
N THR A 25 -10.15 -0.08 0.88
CA THR A 25 -10.03 -1.37 0.20
C THR A 25 -10.87 -1.48 -1.06
N GLU A 26 -11.74 -0.51 -1.36
CA GLU A 26 -12.51 -0.53 -2.60
C GLU A 26 -11.77 0.17 -3.73
N VAL A 27 -11.86 -0.41 -4.92
CA VAL A 27 -11.24 0.12 -6.13
C VAL A 27 -12.23 0.04 -7.28
N VAL A 28 -12.05 0.90 -8.27
CA VAL A 28 -12.76 0.80 -9.55
C VAL A 28 -11.93 -0.09 -10.47
N ALA A 29 -12.54 -1.14 -10.98
CA ALA A 29 -11.84 -2.17 -11.74
C ALA A 29 -12.58 -2.51 -13.03
N ARG A 30 -11.80 -2.90 -14.03
CA ARG A 30 -12.28 -3.68 -15.17
C ARG A 30 -11.70 -5.08 -15.04
N PHE A 31 -12.34 -6.05 -15.62
CA PHE A 31 -11.99 -7.46 -15.40
C PHE A 31 -11.44 -8.09 -16.66
N CYS A 32 -10.44 -8.95 -16.50
CA CYS A 32 -9.94 -9.74 -17.62
C CYS A 32 -10.89 -10.90 -17.92
N THR A 33 -10.64 -11.58 -19.02
CA THR A 33 -11.47 -12.73 -19.43
C THR A 33 -11.42 -13.88 -18.43
N ALA A 34 -10.38 -13.94 -17.60
CA ALA A 34 -10.29 -14.94 -16.53
C ALA A 34 -10.92 -14.46 -15.22
N GLY A 35 -11.43 -13.22 -15.16
CA GLY A 35 -12.15 -12.71 -14.01
C GLY A 35 -11.31 -11.94 -12.99
N HIS A 36 -10.06 -11.63 -13.28
CA HIS A 36 -9.22 -10.86 -12.37
C HIS A 36 -9.53 -9.37 -12.50
N PRO A 37 -9.70 -8.65 -11.38
CA PRO A 37 -9.86 -7.20 -11.43
C PRO A 37 -8.53 -6.52 -11.76
N ASN A 38 -8.62 -5.43 -12.50
CA ASN A 38 -7.48 -4.66 -12.97
C ASN A 38 -7.77 -3.16 -12.89
N PRO A 39 -6.72 -2.32 -12.80
CA PRO A 39 -6.91 -0.89 -13.01
C PRO A 39 -7.64 -0.64 -14.33
N ARG A 40 -8.56 0.33 -14.31
CA ARG A 40 -9.47 0.56 -15.44
C ARG A 40 -8.76 0.93 -16.75
N GLU A 41 -7.57 1.47 -16.67
CA GLU A 41 -6.80 1.89 -17.84
C GLU A 41 -5.95 0.77 -18.47
N ARG A 42 -5.87 -0.39 -17.83
CA ARG A 42 -5.08 -1.49 -18.37
C ARG A 42 -5.82 -2.23 -19.47
N SER A 43 -5.10 -2.57 -20.52
CA SER A 43 -5.63 -3.41 -21.60
C SER A 43 -5.32 -4.89 -21.39
N ARG A 44 -4.33 -5.20 -20.57
CA ARG A 44 -3.94 -6.57 -20.23
C ARG A 44 -3.89 -6.75 -18.73
N CYS A 45 -4.31 -7.92 -18.28
CA CYS A 45 -4.32 -8.24 -16.85
C CYS A 45 -2.91 -8.28 -16.28
N PHE A 46 -2.70 -7.61 -15.13
CA PHE A 46 -1.40 -7.62 -14.48
C PHE A 46 -1.10 -8.95 -13.78
N VAL A 47 -2.12 -9.81 -13.62
CA VAL A 47 -1.96 -11.13 -12.99
C VAL A 47 -1.67 -12.22 -14.03
N CYS A 48 -2.48 -12.28 -15.09
CA CYS A 48 -2.40 -13.40 -16.05
C CYS A 48 -2.13 -12.99 -17.49
N GLY A 49 -2.12 -11.69 -17.81
CA GLY A 49 -1.85 -11.21 -19.15
C GLY A 49 -3.02 -11.27 -20.12
N GLU A 50 -4.17 -11.80 -19.69
CA GLU A 50 -5.35 -11.89 -20.55
C GLU A 50 -5.95 -10.50 -20.81
N PRO A 51 -6.72 -10.33 -21.91
CA PRO A 51 -7.33 -9.03 -22.20
C PRO A 51 -8.29 -8.59 -21.10
N VAL A 52 -8.28 -7.29 -20.83
CA VAL A 52 -9.19 -6.65 -19.90
C VAL A 52 -10.35 -6.04 -20.70
N THR A 53 -11.58 -6.40 -20.35
CA THR A 53 -12.77 -6.01 -21.08
C THR A 53 -13.88 -5.55 -20.15
N GLY A 54 -14.96 -5.02 -20.73
CA GLY A 54 -16.16 -4.65 -20.00
C GLY A 54 -16.08 -3.26 -19.36
N GLU A 55 -17.16 -2.89 -18.70
CA GLU A 55 -17.31 -1.59 -18.07
C GLU A 55 -16.65 -1.58 -16.69
N PRO A 56 -16.12 -0.44 -16.26
CA PRO A 56 -15.59 -0.32 -14.89
C PRO A 56 -16.68 -0.50 -13.85
N ARG A 57 -16.34 -1.14 -12.75
CA ARG A 57 -17.23 -1.27 -11.60
C ARG A 57 -16.43 -1.34 -10.32
N SER A 58 -17.07 -1.00 -9.21
CA SER A 58 -16.46 -1.06 -7.90
C SER A 58 -16.30 -2.50 -7.44
N THR A 59 -15.16 -2.79 -6.83
CA THR A 59 -14.90 -4.09 -6.24
C THR A 59 -13.89 -3.95 -5.10
N GLU A 60 -13.78 -4.96 -4.28
CA GLU A 60 -12.74 -5.01 -3.27
C GLU A 60 -11.37 -5.11 -3.95
N ARG A 61 -10.40 -4.37 -3.40
CA ARG A 61 -9.03 -4.40 -3.94
C ARG A 61 -8.46 -5.80 -3.83
N PRO A 62 -7.97 -6.36 -4.94
CA PRO A 62 -7.31 -7.66 -4.88
C PRO A 62 -5.90 -7.50 -4.33
N GLN A 63 -5.20 -8.62 -4.20
CA GLN A 63 -3.79 -8.61 -3.89
C GLN A 63 -3.03 -7.85 -4.99
N LEU A 64 -2.18 -6.91 -4.58
CA LEU A 64 -1.42 -6.07 -5.50
C LEU A 64 -0.01 -6.61 -5.77
N GLY A 65 0.14 -7.92 -5.78
CA GLY A 65 1.43 -8.56 -6.00
C GLY A 65 2.07 -9.03 -4.71
N TRP A 66 3.38 -9.10 -4.73
CA TRP A 66 4.17 -9.70 -3.65
C TRP A 66 5.34 -8.80 -3.27
N LEU A 67 5.70 -8.84 -1.99
CA LEU A 67 6.97 -8.31 -1.51
C LEU A 67 7.89 -9.49 -1.20
N LYS A 68 9.04 -9.53 -1.87
CA LYS A 68 10.05 -10.57 -1.66
C LYS A 68 11.17 -10.03 -0.79
N VAL A 69 11.37 -10.65 0.34
CA VAL A 69 12.36 -10.26 1.35
C VAL A 69 13.34 -11.43 1.51
N PRO A 70 14.66 -11.19 1.63
CA PRO A 70 15.61 -12.27 1.83
C PRO A 70 15.25 -13.11 3.07
N HIS A 71 15.33 -14.44 2.92
CA HIS A 71 15.11 -15.41 3.99
C HIS A 71 13.71 -15.42 4.59
N VAL A 72 12.76 -14.81 3.91
CA VAL A 72 11.35 -14.75 4.31
C VAL A 72 10.52 -15.21 3.12
N GLU A 73 9.44 -15.95 3.37
CA GLU A 73 8.53 -16.31 2.29
C GLU A 73 7.92 -15.05 1.66
N PRO A 74 7.63 -15.08 0.36
CA PRO A 74 7.00 -13.93 -0.29
C PRO A 74 5.74 -13.49 0.46
N ILE A 75 5.60 -12.19 0.64
CA ILE A 75 4.51 -11.61 1.41
C ILE A 75 3.49 -11.02 0.44
N PRO A 76 2.23 -11.47 0.46
CA PRO A 76 1.21 -10.90 -0.41
C PRO A 76 0.88 -9.48 0.02
N LEU A 77 0.75 -8.58 -0.95
CA LEU A 77 0.42 -7.17 -0.69
C LEU A 77 -1.10 -7.04 -0.60
N LEU A 78 -1.62 -7.24 0.59
CA LEU A 78 -3.06 -7.16 0.90
C LEU A 78 -3.39 -5.92 1.73
N GLU A 79 -2.46 -5.47 2.55
CA GLU A 79 -2.59 -4.28 3.38
C GLU A 79 -1.28 -3.51 3.42
N SER A 80 -1.33 -2.28 3.87
CA SER A 80 -0.13 -1.48 4.09
C SER A 80 0.77 -2.13 5.14
N MET A 81 2.06 -1.88 5.07
CA MET A 81 3.06 -2.51 5.93
C MET A 81 3.99 -1.47 6.52
N ILE A 82 4.41 -1.71 7.75
CA ILE A 82 5.52 -0.97 8.37
C ILE A 82 6.67 -1.96 8.56
N ILE A 83 7.81 -1.60 8.02
CA ILE A 83 9.00 -2.45 7.98
C ILE A 83 10.10 -1.79 8.80
N GLY A 84 10.71 -2.55 9.69
CA GLY A 84 11.80 -2.05 10.48
C GLY A 84 12.35 -3.12 11.40
N ARG A 85 13.30 -2.73 12.23
CA ARG A 85 13.86 -3.68 13.19
C ARG A 85 12.89 -3.93 14.36
N HIS A 86 12.15 -2.91 14.74
CA HIS A 86 11.11 -2.98 15.78
C HIS A 86 9.90 -2.17 15.31
N PRO A 87 9.17 -2.67 14.30
CA PRO A 87 8.09 -1.88 13.71
C PRO A 87 6.92 -1.70 14.67
N SER A 88 6.29 -0.55 14.59
CA SER A 88 5.17 -0.16 15.43
C SER A 88 3.99 0.27 14.57
N ALA A 89 2.79 -0.18 14.92
CA ALA A 89 1.58 0.15 14.17
C ALA A 89 1.25 1.64 14.21
N ASP A 90 1.72 2.35 15.20
CA ASP A 90 1.48 3.80 15.36
C ASP A 90 2.59 4.67 14.77
N ALA A 91 3.54 4.08 14.03
CA ALA A 91 4.55 4.86 13.32
C ALA A 91 3.95 5.79 12.27
N LEU A 92 2.78 5.44 11.74
CA LEU A 92 1.99 6.25 10.82
C LEU A 92 0.53 6.21 11.22
N CYS A 93 -0.16 7.33 10.97
CA CYS A 93 -1.61 7.37 11.13
C CYS A 93 -2.25 6.81 9.86
N LEU A 94 -2.62 5.54 9.90
CA LEU A 94 -3.24 4.84 8.78
C LEU A 94 -4.71 4.54 9.07
N PRO A 95 -5.57 4.49 8.03
CA PRO A 95 -6.99 4.20 8.24
C PRO A 95 -7.23 2.78 8.75
N GLU A 96 -6.33 1.85 8.45
CA GLU A 96 -6.42 0.47 8.91
C GLU A 96 -5.10 0.03 9.54
N PRO A 97 -5.13 -0.94 10.47
CA PRO A 97 -3.89 -1.42 11.07
C PRO A 97 -2.96 -2.00 10.01
N PRO A 98 -1.70 -1.59 10.00
CA PRO A 98 -0.74 -2.13 9.04
C PRO A 98 -0.22 -3.49 9.47
N LYS A 99 0.27 -4.26 8.51
CA LYS A 99 1.08 -5.42 8.80
C LYS A 99 2.46 -4.95 9.26
N LEU A 100 3.02 -5.60 10.27
CA LEU A 100 4.35 -5.28 10.79
C LEU A 100 5.34 -6.34 10.33
N LEU A 101 6.43 -5.92 9.71
CA LEU A 101 7.50 -6.81 9.26
C LEU A 101 8.79 -6.43 9.96
N ALA A 102 9.28 -7.30 10.82
CA ALA A 102 10.51 -7.09 11.55
C ALA A 102 11.69 -7.66 10.76
N LEU A 103 12.70 -6.82 10.51
CA LEU A 103 13.94 -7.21 9.86
C LEU A 103 15.11 -6.96 10.82
N GLN A 104 15.73 -8.04 11.27
CA GLN A 104 16.76 -8.00 12.33
C GLN A 104 18.15 -7.69 11.76
N TYR A 105 18.30 -6.50 11.20
CA TYR A 105 19.58 -6.01 10.68
C TYR A 105 19.94 -4.71 11.38
N ARG A 106 21.19 -4.57 11.81
CA ARG A 106 21.65 -3.41 12.57
C ARG A 106 21.47 -2.09 11.87
N HIS A 107 21.59 -2.09 10.54
CA HIS A 107 21.46 -0.87 9.74
C HIS A 107 20.02 -0.48 9.46
N VAL A 108 19.07 -1.31 9.85
CA VAL A 108 17.64 -1.02 9.69
C VAL A 108 17.14 -0.31 10.93
N SER A 109 16.48 0.83 10.74
CA SER A 109 15.89 1.59 11.84
C SER A 109 14.70 0.87 12.45
N GLY A 110 14.32 1.24 13.68
CA GLY A 110 13.17 0.64 14.36
C GLY A 110 11.92 0.67 13.51
N ASN A 111 11.56 1.86 13.00
CA ASN A 111 10.57 2.03 11.93
C ASN A 111 11.32 2.61 10.75
N HIS A 112 11.53 1.83 9.70
CA HIS A 112 12.39 2.22 8.60
C HIS A 112 11.63 2.67 7.37
N LEU A 113 10.65 1.88 6.97
CA LEU A 113 9.97 2.01 5.68
C LEU A 113 8.51 1.62 5.82
N ALA A 114 7.64 2.34 5.14
CA ALA A 114 6.26 1.91 4.96
C ALA A 114 6.01 1.57 3.50
N ILE A 115 5.32 0.46 3.26
CA ILE A 115 4.73 0.14 1.97
C ILE A 115 3.25 0.44 2.10
N LEU A 116 2.79 1.42 1.35
CA LEU A 116 1.42 1.90 1.45
C LEU A 116 0.62 1.44 0.25
N LEU A 117 -0.59 0.98 0.49
CA LEU A 117 -1.53 0.63 -0.57
C LEU A 117 -2.60 1.71 -0.62
N ASP A 118 -2.75 2.35 -1.77
CA ASP A 118 -3.72 3.41 -1.99
C ASP A 118 -4.42 3.16 -3.33
N GLY A 119 -5.63 2.61 -3.27
CA GLY A 119 -6.30 2.16 -4.48
C GLY A 119 -5.47 1.08 -5.16
N TRP A 120 -5.13 1.32 -6.42
CA TRP A 120 -4.27 0.42 -7.20
C TRP A 120 -2.78 0.70 -7.03
N ARG A 121 -2.41 1.74 -6.30
CA ARG A 121 -1.01 2.16 -6.19
C ARG A 121 -0.35 1.50 -5.01
N VAL A 122 0.89 1.12 -5.23
CA VAL A 122 1.80 0.67 -4.18
C VAL A 122 2.83 1.77 -4.02
N LEU A 123 2.98 2.29 -2.82
CA LEU A 123 3.87 3.42 -2.55
C LEU A 123 4.90 3.02 -1.49
N ALA A 124 6.04 3.66 -1.54
CA ALA A 124 7.07 3.53 -0.51
C ALA A 124 7.28 4.87 0.18
N LEU A 125 7.42 4.83 1.50
CA LEU A 125 7.69 6.00 2.31
C LEU A 125 8.78 5.69 3.31
N ASP A 126 9.90 6.42 3.24
CA ASP A 126 10.94 6.31 4.26
C ASP A 126 10.47 6.97 5.55
N LEU A 127 10.59 6.29 6.67
CA LEU A 127 10.11 6.76 7.96
C LEU A 127 11.20 7.47 8.75
N ALA A 128 11.86 8.43 8.10
CA ALA A 128 12.99 9.17 8.66
C ALA A 128 14.06 8.22 9.18
N SER A 129 14.36 7.19 8.41
CA SER A 129 15.34 6.19 8.78
C SER A 129 16.75 6.80 8.85
N ARG A 130 17.58 6.23 9.71
CA ARG A 130 18.94 6.74 9.92
C ARG A 130 19.81 6.60 8.67
N ASN A 131 19.68 5.48 7.97
CA ASN A 131 20.53 5.19 6.81
C ASN A 131 19.84 5.45 5.47
N GLY A 132 18.54 5.80 5.49
CA GLY A 132 17.79 6.08 4.28
C GLY A 132 17.32 4.83 3.57
N THR A 133 16.55 5.04 2.53
CA THR A 133 16.00 4.01 1.66
C THR A 133 16.19 4.46 0.22
N CYS A 134 16.64 3.57 -0.64
CA CYS A 134 16.77 3.85 -2.07
C CYS A 134 15.83 2.95 -2.86
N VAL A 135 15.41 3.42 -4.03
CA VAL A 135 14.68 2.61 -5.00
C VAL A 135 15.53 2.46 -6.24
N ARG A 136 15.70 1.23 -6.69
CA ARG A 136 16.41 0.91 -7.92
C ARG A 136 15.39 0.56 -9.00
N ARG A 137 15.46 1.31 -10.10
CA ARG A 137 14.65 1.06 -11.28
C ARG A 137 15.54 0.62 -12.42
N ARG A 138 14.98 -0.24 -13.27
CA ARG A 138 15.71 -0.81 -14.40
C ARG A 138 16.30 0.30 -15.26
N ALA A 139 17.59 0.16 -15.59
CA ALA A 139 18.32 1.08 -16.45
C ALA A 139 18.42 2.51 -15.92
N LYS A 140 18.24 2.71 -14.61
CA LYS A 140 18.34 4.02 -13.96
C LYS A 140 19.22 3.91 -12.72
N PRO A 141 19.92 4.98 -12.34
CA PRO A 141 20.68 4.98 -11.09
C PRO A 141 19.73 4.90 -9.90
N PRO A 142 20.19 4.36 -8.76
CA PRO A 142 19.37 4.33 -7.54
C PRO A 142 18.98 5.74 -7.11
N VAL A 143 17.75 5.86 -6.61
CA VAL A 143 17.22 7.14 -6.14
C VAL A 143 16.85 7.01 -4.67
N ARG A 144 17.39 7.91 -3.85
CA ARG A 144 17.04 7.96 -2.44
C ARG A 144 15.61 8.48 -2.30
N LEU A 145 14.82 7.83 -1.46
CA LEU A 145 13.44 8.24 -1.21
C LEU A 145 13.41 9.58 -0.46
N PRO A 146 12.59 10.53 -0.93
CA PRO A 146 12.32 11.75 -0.16
C PRO A 146 11.40 11.43 1.03
N GLN A 147 11.16 12.42 1.87
CA GLN A 147 10.26 12.28 3.03
C GLN A 147 8.79 12.42 2.62
N ARG A 148 8.39 11.74 1.55
CA ARG A 148 7.02 11.69 1.06
C ARG A 148 6.81 10.38 0.31
N PRO A 149 5.56 9.89 0.22
CA PRO A 149 5.30 8.64 -0.50
C PRO A 149 5.65 8.75 -1.97
N ILE A 150 6.28 7.71 -2.50
CA ILE A 150 6.65 7.60 -3.91
C ILE A 150 6.00 6.34 -4.49
N THR A 151 5.35 6.48 -5.63
CA THR A 151 4.72 5.34 -6.31
C THR A 151 5.79 4.38 -6.81
N LEU A 152 5.60 3.10 -6.47
CA LEU A 152 6.45 2.02 -6.96
C LEU A 152 5.91 1.50 -8.28
N LEU A 153 6.82 1.10 -9.16
CA LEU A 153 6.51 0.57 -10.47
C LEU A 153 6.88 -0.91 -10.53
N PRO A 154 6.26 -1.68 -11.44
CA PRO A 154 6.64 -3.08 -11.61
C PRO A 154 8.13 -3.23 -11.84
N GLY A 155 8.75 -4.14 -11.12
CA GLY A 155 10.18 -4.39 -11.20
C GLY A 155 11.06 -3.50 -10.33
N ASP A 156 10.47 -2.55 -9.61
CA ASP A 156 11.24 -1.74 -8.66
C ASP A 156 11.81 -2.62 -7.55
N VAL A 157 13.00 -2.25 -7.09
CA VAL A 157 13.68 -2.90 -5.97
C VAL A 157 13.96 -1.85 -4.91
N ILE A 158 13.57 -2.14 -3.69
CA ILE A 158 13.84 -1.26 -2.55
C ILE A 158 15.15 -1.71 -1.91
N ASP A 159 16.08 -0.78 -1.78
CA ASP A 159 17.41 -1.04 -1.23
C ASP A 159 17.52 -0.38 0.14
N LEU A 160 17.63 -1.19 1.17
CA LEU A 160 17.80 -0.72 2.55
C LEU A 160 19.27 -0.63 2.96
N GLY A 161 20.18 -0.90 2.03
CA GLY A 161 21.62 -0.90 2.28
C GLY A 161 22.17 -2.28 2.61
N HIS A 162 23.47 -2.42 2.50
CA HIS A 162 24.19 -3.67 2.79
C HIS A 162 23.59 -4.88 2.07
N ASP A 163 23.22 -4.69 0.81
CA ASP A 163 22.60 -5.73 -0.04
C ASP A 163 21.28 -6.27 0.47
N LEU A 164 20.62 -5.54 1.36
CA LEU A 164 19.26 -5.89 1.80
C LEU A 164 18.27 -5.31 0.78
N LEU A 165 17.84 -6.15 -0.14
CA LEU A 165 16.99 -5.77 -1.27
C LEU A 165 15.61 -6.38 -1.11
N LEU A 166 14.59 -5.53 -1.25
CA LEU A 166 13.18 -5.96 -1.23
C LEU A 166 12.63 -5.81 -2.65
N HIS A 167 12.12 -6.89 -3.19
CA HIS A 167 11.62 -6.91 -4.57
C HIS A 167 10.11 -6.85 -4.61
N LEU A 168 9.58 -5.96 -5.44
CA LEU A 168 8.14 -5.86 -5.72
C LEU A 168 7.86 -6.74 -6.94
N ASP A 169 7.08 -7.79 -6.75
CA ASP A 169 6.77 -8.74 -7.81
C ASP A 169 5.29 -8.67 -8.17
N ARG A 170 4.99 -8.55 -9.47
CA ARG A 170 3.65 -8.55 -10.03
C ARG A 170 2.73 -7.47 -9.46
N ILE A 171 3.28 -6.30 -9.16
CA ILE A 171 2.43 -5.14 -8.84
C ILE A 171 1.85 -4.56 -10.12
N PRO A 172 0.69 -3.88 -10.05
CA PRO A 172 0.04 -3.33 -11.24
C PRO A 172 0.80 -2.21 -11.91
#